data_9c2c026723738dac3d66a3ed1b186c28
#
_entry.id   9c2c026723738dac3d66a3ed1b186c28
#
_cell.length_a   1.000
_cell.length_b   1.000
_cell.length_c   1.000
_cell.angle_alpha   90.00
_cell.angle_beta   90.00
_cell.angle_gamma   90.00
#
_symmetry.space_group_name_H-M   'P 1'
#
loop_
_entity.id
_entity.type
_entity.pdbx_description
1 polymer ?
#
loop_
_entity_poly.entity_id
_entity_poly.type
_entity_poly.pdbx_seq_one_letter_code
_entity_poly.pdbx_strand_id
1 'polypeptide(L)'
;MTTPLDVLGQADYLLLTTFKKDGTPVPTPVWVVRHGDELRVWTAPDAGKVKRIRRSGKVQVAPCGMRGKPHGSPVDAVATLLSEEDADQVLDALVQKYGLRGRMVRWGARRGDRPRAAIGITLVS
;
A
#
# COMPACT_ATOMS: atom_id res chain seq x y z
N MET A 1 7.05 15.11 17.69
CA MET A 1 6.14 14.04 18.15
C MET A 1 5.84 13.11 16.99
N THR A 2 6.01 11.80 17.18
CA THR A 2 5.79 10.82 16.12
C THR A 2 4.30 10.51 16.01
N THR A 3 3.71 10.76 14.84
CA THR A 3 2.30 10.47 14.58
C THR A 3 2.14 9.06 14.03
N PRO A 4 0.92 8.47 14.06
CA PRO A 4 0.68 7.20 13.38
C PRO A 4 1.07 7.23 11.90
N LEU A 5 0.84 8.35 11.21
CA LEU A 5 1.23 8.52 9.82
C LEU A 5 2.74 8.43 9.64
N ASP A 6 3.51 9.04 10.57
CA ASP A 6 4.98 8.96 10.53
C ASP A 6 5.46 7.51 10.71
N VAL A 7 4.91 6.79 11.68
CA VAL A 7 5.28 5.40 11.95
C VAL A 7 5.00 4.52 10.73
N LEU A 8 3.82 4.65 10.17
CA LEU A 8 3.39 3.84 9.03
C LEU A 8 4.19 4.16 7.77
N GLY A 9 4.46 5.44 7.53
CA GLY A 9 5.23 5.86 6.36
C GLY A 9 6.70 5.46 6.41
N GLN A 10 7.26 5.30 7.60
CA GLN A 10 8.65 4.90 7.79
C GLN A 10 8.83 3.38 7.90
N ALA A 11 7.74 2.64 8.07
CA ALA A 11 7.80 1.18 8.21
C ALA A 11 8.33 0.52 6.94
N ASP A 12 9.06 -0.57 7.08
CA ASP A 12 9.53 -1.36 5.93
C ASP A 12 8.37 -2.04 5.22
N TYR A 13 7.37 -2.48 5.98
CA TYR A 13 6.17 -3.12 5.45
C TYR A 13 4.94 -2.55 6.13
N LEU A 14 3.89 -2.38 5.34
CA LEU A 14 2.57 -2.01 5.82
C LEU A 14 1.68 -3.24 5.73
N LEU A 15 1.03 -3.60 6.83
CA LEU A 15 -0.01 -4.63 6.80
C LEU A 15 -1.30 -3.96 6.37
N LEU A 16 -1.67 -4.17 5.11
CA LEU A 16 -2.90 -3.63 4.55
C LEU A 16 -3.99 -4.69 4.65
N THR A 17 -5.02 -4.41 5.45
CA THR A 17 -6.15 -5.31 5.63
C THR A 17 -7.34 -4.77 4.86
N THR A 18 -7.80 -5.53 3.88
CA THR A 18 -9.03 -5.29 3.14
C THR A 18 -10.09 -6.27 3.61
N PHE A 19 -11.36 -6.07 3.21
CA PHE A 19 -12.46 -6.88 3.71
C PHE A 19 -13.27 -7.49 2.58
N LYS A 20 -13.58 -8.77 2.70
CA LYS A 20 -14.49 -9.47 1.78
C LYS A 20 -15.92 -8.98 1.99
N LYS A 21 -16.83 -9.37 1.08
CA LYS A 21 -18.26 -9.01 1.19
C LYS A 21 -18.89 -9.40 2.51
N ASP A 22 -18.46 -10.53 3.08
CA ASP A 22 -18.97 -11.04 4.34
C ASP A 22 -18.28 -10.42 5.58
N GLY A 23 -17.35 -9.47 5.35
CA GLY A 23 -16.61 -8.82 6.42
C GLY A 23 -15.31 -9.53 6.83
N THR A 24 -14.97 -10.63 6.20
CA THR A 24 -13.73 -11.36 6.51
C THR A 24 -12.51 -10.52 6.19
N PRO A 25 -11.60 -10.28 7.15
CA PRO A 25 -10.39 -9.50 6.89
C PRO A 25 -9.36 -10.31 6.08
N VAL A 26 -8.69 -9.62 5.15
CA VAL A 26 -7.62 -10.19 4.32
C VAL A 26 -6.38 -9.31 4.49
N PRO A 27 -5.48 -9.64 5.43
CA PRO A 27 -4.26 -8.87 5.63
C PRO A 27 -3.20 -9.24 4.60
N THR A 28 -2.47 -8.24 4.12
CA THR A 28 -1.39 -8.44 3.15
C THR A 28 -0.24 -7.48 3.48
N PRO A 29 1.00 -7.98 3.67
CA PRO A 29 2.14 -7.11 3.82
C PRO A 29 2.52 -6.50 2.46
N VAL A 30 2.72 -5.19 2.43
CA VAL A 30 3.05 -4.46 1.19
C VAL A 30 4.13 -3.42 1.48
N TRP A 31 4.85 -3.03 0.44
CA TRP A 31 5.76 -1.88 0.54
C TRP A 31 4.94 -0.60 0.53
N VAL A 32 5.42 0.39 1.26
CA VAL A 32 4.69 1.65 1.47
C VAL A 32 5.62 2.83 1.30
N VAL A 33 5.09 3.91 0.71
CA VAL A 33 5.75 5.22 0.68
C VAL A 33 4.76 6.26 1.16
N ARG A 34 5.28 7.35 1.70
CA ARG A 34 4.46 8.48 2.14
C ARG A 34 4.47 9.58 1.08
N HIS A 35 3.31 10.16 0.83
CA HIS A 35 3.16 11.32 -0.05
C HIS A 35 2.26 12.34 0.66
N GLY A 36 2.88 13.35 1.30
CA GLY A 36 2.13 14.29 2.12
C GLY A 36 1.43 13.59 3.30
N ASP A 37 0.12 13.75 3.38
CA ASP A 37 -0.70 13.12 4.42
C ASP A 37 -1.27 11.77 3.99
N GLU A 38 -0.79 11.23 2.89
CA GLU A 38 -1.28 9.97 2.31
C GLU A 38 -0.18 8.94 2.30
N LEU A 39 -0.56 7.68 2.54
CA LEU A 39 0.30 6.53 2.29
C LEU A 39 -0.01 6.00 0.90
N ARG A 40 1.00 5.54 0.19
CA ARG A 40 0.81 4.99 -1.16
C ARG A 40 1.49 3.64 -1.29
N VAL A 41 0.80 2.71 -1.92
CA VAL A 41 1.31 1.36 -2.21
C VAL A 41 1.10 1.04 -3.68
N TRP A 42 2.01 0.25 -4.25
CA TRP A 42 1.90 -0.24 -5.60
C TRP A 42 1.33 -1.66 -5.58
N THR A 43 0.53 -2.01 -6.58
CA THR A 43 -0.07 -3.33 -6.69
C THR A 43 -0.36 -3.68 -8.14
N ALA A 44 -0.57 -4.97 -8.41
CA ALA A 44 -1.10 -5.42 -9.69
C ALA A 44 -2.60 -5.08 -9.78
N PRO A 45 -3.09 -4.60 -10.94
CA PRO A 45 -4.49 -4.15 -11.06
C PRO A 45 -5.52 -5.28 -10.93
N ASP A 46 -5.11 -6.52 -11.13
CA ASP A 46 -5.97 -7.69 -10.98
C ASP A 46 -5.88 -8.35 -9.60
N ALA A 47 -5.12 -7.76 -8.68
CA ALA A 47 -5.00 -8.29 -7.32
C ALA A 47 -6.35 -8.25 -6.60
N GLY A 48 -6.59 -9.23 -5.73
CA GLY A 48 -7.82 -9.30 -4.95
C GLY A 48 -8.08 -8.05 -4.11
N LYS A 49 -7.02 -7.45 -3.54
CA LYS A 49 -7.15 -6.21 -2.76
C LYS A 49 -7.70 -5.04 -3.58
N VAL A 50 -7.37 -4.97 -4.87
CA VAL A 50 -7.91 -3.93 -5.77
C VAL A 50 -9.41 -4.10 -5.91
N LYS A 51 -9.88 -5.32 -6.13
CA LYS A 51 -11.31 -5.61 -6.25
C LYS A 51 -12.05 -5.27 -4.97
N ARG A 52 -11.47 -5.62 -3.82
CA ARG A 52 -12.09 -5.32 -2.51
C ARG A 52 -12.17 -3.82 -2.26
N ILE A 53 -11.13 -3.06 -2.63
CA ILE A 53 -11.09 -1.61 -2.46
C ILE A 53 -12.09 -0.91 -3.39
N ARG A 54 -12.28 -1.40 -4.62
CA ARG A 54 -13.29 -0.85 -5.52
C ARG A 54 -14.70 -0.99 -4.95
N ARG A 55 -14.97 -2.07 -4.24
CA ARG A 55 -16.26 -2.29 -3.60
C ARG A 55 -16.41 -1.46 -2.33
N SER A 56 -15.36 -1.39 -1.51
CA SER A 56 -15.36 -0.63 -0.26
C SER A 56 -13.96 -0.14 0.03
N GLY A 57 -13.83 1.17 0.20
CA GLY A 57 -12.56 1.80 0.56
C GLY A 57 -12.16 1.63 2.02
N LYS A 58 -12.99 0.99 2.84
CA LYS A 58 -12.65 0.77 4.26
C LYS A 58 -11.53 -0.25 4.38
N VAL A 59 -10.43 0.16 5.01
CA VAL A 59 -9.27 -0.71 5.25
C VAL A 59 -8.73 -0.45 6.65
N GLN A 60 -7.83 -1.31 7.09
CA GLN A 60 -7.03 -1.09 8.29
C GLN A 60 -5.57 -1.23 7.91
N VAL A 61 -4.70 -0.47 8.57
CA VAL A 61 -3.26 -0.51 8.32
C VAL A 61 -2.50 -0.60 9.64
N ALA A 62 -1.38 -1.31 9.61
CA ALA A 62 -0.49 -1.43 10.76
C ALA A 62 0.94 -1.61 10.25
N PRO A 63 1.95 -1.18 11.02
CA PRO A 63 3.32 -1.52 10.67
C PRO A 63 3.53 -3.02 10.88
N CYS A 64 4.28 -3.67 10.00
CA CYS A 64 4.51 -5.11 10.14
C CYS A 64 5.89 -5.51 9.60
N GLY A 65 6.27 -6.76 9.89
CA GLY A 65 7.43 -7.37 9.28
C GLY A 65 7.11 -8.02 7.94
N MET A 66 8.13 -8.56 7.29
CA MET A 66 8.02 -9.18 5.97
C MET A 66 6.99 -10.31 5.92
N ARG A 67 6.79 -11.01 7.04
CA ARG A 67 5.83 -12.12 7.14
C ARG A 67 4.43 -11.69 7.53
N GLY A 68 4.20 -10.38 7.64
CA GLY A 68 2.89 -9.84 8.01
C GLY A 68 2.58 -9.83 9.50
N LYS A 69 3.57 -10.08 10.35
CA LYS A 69 3.36 -9.99 11.80
C LYS A 69 3.25 -8.53 12.22
N PRO A 70 2.10 -8.08 12.78
CA PRO A 70 1.94 -6.67 13.15
C PRO A 70 2.89 -6.26 14.27
N HIS A 71 3.43 -5.05 14.15
CA HIS A 71 4.28 -4.43 15.17
C HIS A 71 3.54 -3.32 15.95
N GLY A 72 2.23 -3.22 15.75
CA GLY A 72 1.39 -2.22 16.42
C GLY A 72 -0.08 -2.48 16.16
N SER A 73 -0.93 -1.71 16.82
CA SER A 73 -2.38 -1.83 16.65
C SER A 73 -2.81 -1.32 15.28
N PRO A 74 -3.82 -1.96 14.64
CA PRO A 74 -4.35 -1.47 13.36
C PRO A 74 -5.00 -0.11 13.51
N VAL A 75 -4.88 0.70 12.46
CA VAL A 75 -5.51 2.02 12.37
C VAL A 75 -6.52 1.98 11.22
N ASP A 76 -7.72 2.51 11.46
CA ASP A 76 -8.72 2.62 10.41
C ASP A 76 -8.29 3.63 9.36
N ALA A 77 -8.54 3.31 8.09
CA ALA A 77 -8.15 4.15 6.97
C ALA A 77 -9.12 3.98 5.80
N VAL A 78 -9.01 4.90 4.85
CA VAL A 78 -9.78 4.84 3.60
C VAL A 78 -8.78 4.71 2.45
N ALA A 79 -9.02 3.73 1.59
CA ALA A 79 -8.18 3.46 0.42
C ALA A 79 -8.93 3.84 -0.86
N THR A 80 -8.20 4.45 -1.79
CA THR A 80 -8.71 4.78 -3.12
C THR A 80 -7.71 4.31 -4.17
N LEU A 81 -8.21 3.96 -5.35
CA LEU A 81 -7.33 3.63 -6.47
C LEU A 81 -6.82 4.91 -7.11
N LEU A 82 -5.52 4.94 -7.39
CA LEU A 82 -4.87 6.07 -8.02
C LEU A 82 -4.78 5.85 -9.54
N SER A 83 -4.47 6.93 -10.27
CA SER A 83 -4.27 6.86 -11.73
C SER A 83 -2.98 6.10 -12.07
N GLU A 84 -2.84 5.69 -13.35
CA GLU A 84 -1.60 5.08 -13.82
C GLU A 84 -0.40 6.02 -13.69
N GLU A 85 -0.62 7.32 -13.91
CA GLU A 85 0.40 8.33 -13.73
C GLU A 85 0.90 8.37 -12.29
N ASP A 86 -0.03 8.34 -11.33
CA ASP A 86 0.32 8.29 -9.91
C ASP A 86 1.01 6.97 -9.56
N ALA A 87 0.64 5.86 -10.21
CA ALA A 87 1.31 4.58 -10.00
C ALA A 87 2.79 4.64 -10.40
N ASP A 88 3.13 5.35 -11.48
CA ASP A 88 4.52 5.56 -11.89
C ASP A 88 5.29 6.36 -10.83
N GLN A 89 4.67 7.38 -10.26
CA GLN A 89 5.28 8.15 -9.16
C GLN A 89 5.52 7.28 -7.93
N VAL A 90 4.60 6.38 -7.62
CA VAL A 90 4.74 5.45 -6.50
C VAL A 90 5.94 4.52 -6.73
N LEU A 91 6.11 4.00 -7.95
CA LEU A 91 7.27 3.17 -8.27
C LEU A 91 8.58 3.92 -8.09
N ASP A 92 8.65 5.18 -8.52
CA ASP A 92 9.84 6.01 -8.33
C ASP A 92 10.14 6.23 -6.85
N ALA A 93 9.12 6.48 -6.04
CA ALA A 93 9.27 6.65 -4.60
C ALA A 93 9.72 5.35 -3.92
N LEU A 94 9.24 4.20 -4.38
CA LEU A 94 9.68 2.89 -3.88
C LEU A 94 11.16 2.65 -4.16
N VAL A 95 11.64 3.04 -5.35
CA VAL A 95 13.07 2.95 -5.68
C VAL A 95 13.90 3.78 -4.71
N GLN A 96 13.45 4.98 -4.39
CA GLN A 96 14.16 5.86 -3.45
C GLN A 96 14.21 5.27 -2.04
N LYS A 97 13.11 4.69 -1.59
CA LYS A 97 13.01 4.15 -0.22
C LYS A 97 13.70 2.80 -0.06
N TYR A 98 13.52 1.89 -1.02
CA TYR A 98 13.95 0.50 -0.90
C TYR A 98 15.23 0.17 -1.68
N GLY A 99 15.79 1.14 -2.41
CA GLY A 99 17.06 0.98 -3.12
C GLY A 99 16.99 -0.08 -4.21
N LEU A 100 17.96 -1.01 -4.21
CA LEU A 100 18.06 -2.04 -5.24
C LEU A 100 16.80 -2.90 -5.37
N ARG A 101 16.16 -3.22 -4.26
CA ARG A 101 14.91 -4.00 -4.28
C ARG A 101 13.81 -3.25 -5.02
N GLY A 102 13.73 -1.94 -4.81
CA GLY A 102 12.78 -1.10 -5.52
C GLY A 102 13.06 -1.02 -7.02
N ARG A 103 14.33 -0.96 -7.41
CA ARG A 103 14.73 -0.97 -8.82
C ARG A 103 14.33 -2.24 -9.52
N MET A 104 14.46 -3.39 -8.86
CA MET A 104 14.05 -4.68 -9.43
C MET A 104 12.55 -4.73 -9.67
N VAL A 105 11.75 -4.23 -8.73
CA VAL A 105 10.30 -4.15 -8.87
C VAL A 105 9.93 -3.24 -10.06
N ARG A 106 10.54 -2.06 -10.14
CA ARG A 106 10.30 -1.12 -11.24
C ARG A 106 10.67 -1.72 -12.60
N TRP A 107 11.82 -2.38 -12.66
CA TRP A 107 12.29 -3.03 -13.90
C TRP A 107 11.32 -4.13 -14.35
N GLY A 108 10.87 -4.98 -13.42
CA GLY A 108 9.89 -6.02 -13.71
C GLY A 108 8.54 -5.44 -14.15
N ALA A 109 8.10 -4.35 -13.53
CA ALA A 109 6.86 -3.68 -13.90
C ALA A 109 6.91 -3.04 -15.28
N ARG A 110 8.08 -2.53 -15.70
CA ARG A 110 8.25 -1.92 -17.04
C ARG A 110 8.42 -2.95 -18.14
N ARG A 111 8.85 -4.15 -17.80
CA ARG A 111 9.18 -5.19 -18.78
C ARG A 111 7.94 -5.84 -19.40
N GLY A 112 6.78 -5.72 -18.78
CA GLY A 112 5.52 -6.23 -19.30
C GLY A 112 4.57 -5.09 -19.63
N ASP A 113 3.78 -5.22 -20.69
CA ASP A 113 2.73 -4.27 -21.03
C ASP A 113 1.54 -4.37 -20.06
N ARG A 114 1.82 -4.69 -18.80
CA ARG A 114 0.77 -4.83 -17.79
C ARG A 114 0.38 -3.46 -17.25
N PRO A 115 -0.92 -3.15 -17.18
CA PRO A 115 -1.38 -1.97 -16.48
C PRO A 115 -0.85 -1.98 -15.05
N ARG A 116 -0.53 -0.79 -14.55
CA ARG A 116 -0.03 -0.61 -13.18
C ARG A 116 -1.11 0.00 -12.33
N ALA A 117 -1.17 -0.40 -11.07
CA ALA A 117 -2.12 0.15 -10.13
C ALA A 117 -1.40 0.61 -8.88
N ALA A 118 -1.93 1.66 -8.28
CA ALA A 118 -1.48 2.13 -6.98
C ALA A 118 -2.69 2.45 -6.12
N ILE A 119 -2.49 2.38 -4.82
CA ILE A 119 -3.54 2.64 -3.83
C ILE A 119 -3.07 3.79 -2.96
N GLY A 120 -3.91 4.82 -2.83
CA GLY A 120 -3.72 5.89 -1.87
C GLY A 120 -4.51 5.59 -0.62
N ILE A 121 -3.88 5.77 0.55
CA ILE A 121 -4.47 5.43 1.84
C ILE A 121 -4.42 6.66 2.73
N THR A 122 -5.59 7.09 3.21
CA THR A 122 -5.73 8.21 4.13
C THR A 122 -6.21 7.70 5.48
N LEU A 123 -5.49 8.02 6.54
CA LEU A 123 -5.89 7.60 7.89
C LEU A 123 -7.17 8.31 8.31
N VAL A 124 -8.05 7.58 8.99
CA VAL A 124 -9.25 8.14 9.59
C VAL A 124 -8.85 8.71 10.95
N SER A 125 -9.08 9.99 11.13
CA SER A 125 -8.75 10.67 12.39
C SER A 125 -9.84 10.53 13.44
#